data_2ff25b13e45db045abf7bf4e4ca29546
#
_entry.id   2ff25b13e45db045abf7bf4e4ca29546
#
_cell.length_a   1.000
_cell.length_b   1.000
_cell.length_c   1.000
_cell.angle_alpha   90.00
_cell.angle_beta   90.00
_cell.angle_gamma   90.00
#
_symmetry.space_group_name_H-M   'P 1'
#
loop_
_entity.id
_entity.type
_entity.pdbx_description
1 polymer ?
#
loop_
_entity_poly.entity_id
_entity_poly.type
_entity_poly.pdbx_seq_one_letter_code
_entity_poly.pdbx_strand_id
1 'polypeptide(L)'
;MGHWTILWDYQARNSFLFGSTLTVTAPDSIMFQNGLLPPGVEIQTWKSKIQFQANRITNTMPVLLPRKRYWLKSNILCPKNSVYFKLSFFNRYQECIESLILRDVISSFICPDEMSFYQISLMNNGVQSFYFSSIEIADFELKESMLGYSISEIYQDSPSDPLTIIFSEPIPREVVHIPEEYLKPFKNVQVISSSLNEAHLYLEEEFKEEMANLYSKAQSNGQSIIFIGYGPISNVAAAYYALQFPNAIAEVSGEWLAVDKYQDIIDTYYLSGLGIVNKWLKNIQNIPKKVKIYGQNRVISSDDIFWKLRHRYKELLYKVES
;
A
#
# COMPACT_ATOMS: atom_id res chain seq x y z
N MET A 1 -10.61 -13.82 -4.31
CA MET A 1 -9.41 -13.63 -3.50
C MET A 1 -9.68 -12.50 -2.53
N GLY A 2 -9.42 -12.67 -1.24
CA GLY A 2 -9.62 -11.65 -0.22
C GLY A 2 -8.27 -11.11 0.26
N HIS A 3 -8.16 -9.79 0.31
CA HIS A 3 -7.01 -9.09 0.90
C HIS A 3 -7.56 -7.95 1.77
N TRP A 4 -7.07 -7.85 3.00
CA TRP A 4 -7.56 -6.89 3.98
C TRP A 4 -6.39 -6.21 4.67
N THR A 5 -6.49 -4.89 4.79
CA THR A 5 -5.51 -4.06 5.51
C THR A 5 -6.12 -3.61 6.83
N ILE A 6 -5.41 -3.87 7.91
CA ILE A 6 -5.83 -3.57 9.27
C ILE A 6 -4.90 -2.48 9.81
N LEU A 7 -5.49 -1.38 10.22
CA LEU A 7 -4.78 -0.22 10.73
C LEU A 7 -4.81 -0.19 12.27
N TRP A 8 -4.02 0.69 12.84
CA TRP A 8 -4.10 0.99 14.26
C TRP A 8 -5.40 1.74 14.56
N ASP A 9 -6.21 1.20 15.44
CA ASP A 9 -7.44 1.85 15.84
C ASP A 9 -7.18 2.70 17.09
N TYR A 10 -7.17 4.02 16.94
CA TYR A 10 -6.98 4.96 18.05
C TYR A 10 -8.16 5.02 19.02
N GLN A 11 -9.34 4.68 18.53
CA GLN A 11 -10.56 4.70 19.35
C GLN A 11 -10.72 3.42 20.16
N ALA A 12 -10.02 2.37 19.79
CA ALA A 12 -10.05 1.12 20.51
C ALA A 12 -9.25 1.26 21.80
N ARG A 13 -9.90 1.05 22.93
CA ARG A 13 -9.27 0.94 24.26
C ARG A 13 -8.37 -0.31 24.39
N ASN A 14 -7.85 -0.79 23.28
CA ASN A 14 -7.09 -2.02 23.16
C ASN A 14 -5.58 -1.78 23.05
N SER A 15 -5.16 -0.51 23.12
CA SER A 15 -3.74 -0.13 23.16
C SER A 15 -3.25 0.00 24.60
N PHE A 16 -2.03 -0.43 24.87
CA PHE A 16 -1.37 -0.19 26.14
C PHE A 16 -0.88 1.26 26.18
N LEU A 17 -1.61 2.11 26.89
CA LEU A 17 -1.34 3.55 26.94
C LEU A 17 -0.57 3.98 28.19
N PHE A 18 -0.39 3.10 29.17
CA PHE A 18 0.30 3.45 30.40
C PHE A 18 1.80 3.69 30.14
N GLY A 19 2.24 4.94 30.29
CA GLY A 19 3.61 5.34 30.00
C GLY A 19 3.97 5.31 28.51
N SER A 20 3.00 5.13 27.60
CA SER A 20 3.21 5.10 26.16
C SER A 20 2.87 6.44 25.52
N THR A 21 3.64 6.80 24.49
CA THR A 21 3.34 7.92 23.59
C THR A 21 2.97 7.36 22.24
N LEU A 22 1.82 7.76 21.72
CA LEU A 22 1.36 7.47 20.37
C LEU A 22 1.34 8.75 19.56
N THR A 23 2.14 8.83 18.53
CA THR A 23 2.19 9.97 17.62
C THR A 23 1.74 9.53 16.24
N VAL A 24 0.74 10.21 15.69
CA VAL A 24 0.32 10.03 14.29
C VAL A 24 1.36 10.71 13.42
N THR A 25 2.10 9.95 12.64
CA THR A 25 3.13 10.48 11.74
C THR A 25 2.63 10.64 10.32
N ALA A 26 1.62 9.84 9.94
CA ALA A 26 0.89 9.93 8.70
C ALA A 26 -0.54 9.40 8.92
N PRO A 27 -1.51 9.56 8.01
CA PRO A 27 -2.88 9.08 8.20
C PRO A 27 -2.98 7.61 8.62
N ASP A 28 -2.04 6.81 8.15
CA ASP A 28 -2.01 5.37 8.34
C ASP A 28 -0.76 4.90 9.10
N SER A 29 0.04 5.81 9.64
CA SER A 29 1.28 5.48 10.34
C SER A 29 1.32 6.07 11.74
N ILE A 30 1.72 5.24 12.68
CA ILE A 30 1.86 5.56 14.10
C ILE A 30 3.26 5.31 14.55
N MET A 31 3.82 6.28 15.26
CA MET A 31 4.99 6.08 16.08
C MET A 31 4.55 5.74 17.49
N PHE A 32 4.92 4.55 17.95
CA PHE A 32 4.77 4.12 19.35
C PHE A 32 6.09 4.28 20.08
N GLN A 33 6.03 4.81 21.31
CA GLN A 33 7.20 4.91 22.20
C GLN A 33 6.82 4.51 23.62
N ASN A 34 7.57 3.58 24.21
CA ASN A 34 7.52 3.25 25.64
C ASN A 34 8.81 2.56 26.05
N GLY A 35 9.67 3.29 26.76
CA GLY A 35 10.96 2.76 27.24
C GLY A 35 10.85 1.87 28.49
N LEU A 36 9.68 1.80 29.13
CA LEU A 36 9.46 1.07 30.39
C LEU A 36 8.61 -0.19 30.20
N LEU A 37 8.11 -0.46 29.00
CA LEU A 37 7.23 -1.60 28.73
C LEU A 37 8.03 -2.92 28.79
N PRO A 38 7.72 -3.83 29.73
CA PRO A 38 8.44 -5.10 29.82
C PRO A 38 8.12 -6.02 28.63
N PRO A 39 9.06 -6.91 28.27
CA PRO A 39 8.80 -7.96 27.27
C PRO A 39 7.60 -8.84 27.66
N GLY A 40 6.85 -9.29 26.66
CA GLY A 40 5.67 -10.14 26.84
C GLY A 40 4.37 -9.39 27.11
N VAL A 41 4.41 -8.06 27.19
CA VAL A 41 3.17 -7.25 27.34
C VAL A 41 2.55 -6.99 25.98
N GLU A 42 1.22 -7.04 25.91
CA GLU A 42 0.44 -6.66 24.72
C GLU A 42 0.51 -5.15 24.51
N ILE A 43 0.98 -4.73 23.33
CA ILE A 43 1.02 -3.31 22.93
C ILE A 43 -0.34 -2.89 22.36
N GLN A 44 -0.86 -3.69 21.43
CA GLN A 44 -2.13 -3.44 20.74
C GLN A 44 -2.82 -4.75 20.43
N THR A 45 -4.15 -4.72 20.46
CA THR A 45 -4.98 -5.90 20.20
C THR A 45 -6.12 -5.57 19.25
N TRP A 46 -6.28 -6.40 18.22
CA TRP A 46 -7.39 -6.36 17.27
C TRP A 46 -8.26 -7.61 17.46
N LYS A 47 -9.59 -7.43 17.57
CA LYS A 47 -10.56 -8.52 17.81
C LYS A 47 -11.56 -8.60 16.67
N SER A 48 -11.76 -9.80 16.09
CA SER A 48 -12.75 -10.03 15.04
C SER A 48 -14.19 -10.07 15.56
N LYS A 49 -14.40 -10.15 16.88
CA LYS A 49 -15.70 -10.07 17.53
C LYS A 49 -15.71 -8.89 18.51
N ILE A 50 -16.55 -7.92 18.24
CA ILE A 50 -16.74 -6.74 19.08
C ILE A 50 -18.22 -6.67 19.47
N GLN A 51 -18.49 -6.42 20.76
CA GLN A 51 -19.84 -6.08 21.22
C GLN A 51 -20.07 -4.58 20.96
N PHE A 52 -20.75 -4.26 19.87
CA PHE A 52 -21.03 -2.88 19.48
C PHE A 52 -21.70 -2.05 20.58
N GLN A 53 -22.64 -2.65 21.31
CA GLN A 53 -23.35 -1.96 22.40
C GLN A 53 -22.42 -1.55 23.56
N ALA A 54 -21.38 -2.34 23.84
CA ALA A 54 -20.43 -2.06 24.92
C ALA A 54 -19.31 -1.09 24.49
N ASN A 55 -18.86 -1.19 23.25
CA ASN A 55 -17.65 -0.49 22.79
C ASN A 55 -17.91 0.66 21.82
N ARG A 56 -19.10 0.73 21.18
CA ARG A 56 -19.45 1.71 20.14
C ARG A 56 -18.44 1.82 19.00
N ILE A 57 -17.73 0.73 18.71
CA ILE A 57 -16.67 0.63 17.70
C ILE A 57 -17.14 -0.36 16.65
N THR A 58 -16.94 -0.03 15.38
CA THR A 58 -17.17 -0.96 14.27
C THR A 58 -16.04 -1.96 14.15
N ASN A 59 -16.37 -3.22 13.87
CA ASN A 59 -15.36 -4.24 13.62
C ASN A 59 -14.65 -3.97 12.29
N THR A 60 -13.33 -3.80 12.34
CA THR A 60 -12.47 -3.60 11.17
C THR A 60 -11.75 -4.86 10.72
N MET A 61 -11.92 -5.97 11.48
CA MET A 61 -11.28 -7.24 11.20
C MET A 61 -12.08 -8.07 10.18
N PRO A 62 -11.42 -8.72 9.22
CA PRO A 62 -12.10 -9.57 8.25
C PRO A 62 -12.71 -10.81 8.91
N VAL A 63 -13.74 -11.35 8.27
CA VAL A 63 -14.29 -12.66 8.62
C VAL A 63 -13.42 -13.72 7.96
N LEU A 64 -12.73 -14.52 8.77
CA LEU A 64 -11.95 -15.66 8.29
C LEU A 64 -12.79 -16.94 8.34
N LEU A 65 -12.59 -17.81 7.37
CA LEU A 65 -13.30 -19.08 7.27
C LEU A 65 -12.51 -20.19 7.98
N PRO A 66 -13.18 -21.10 8.75
CA PRO A 66 -12.55 -22.27 9.31
C PRO A 66 -11.88 -23.15 8.25
N ARG A 67 -10.83 -23.87 8.64
CA ARG A 67 -10.02 -24.77 7.78
C ARG A 67 -9.33 -24.12 6.60
N LYS A 68 -9.48 -22.79 6.40
CA LYS A 68 -8.84 -22.08 5.30
C LYS A 68 -7.47 -21.56 5.74
N ARG A 69 -6.51 -21.58 4.81
CA ARG A 69 -5.18 -21.00 4.98
C ARG A 69 -5.24 -19.50 4.66
N TYR A 70 -4.53 -18.72 5.46
CA TYR A 70 -4.33 -17.30 5.28
C TYR A 70 -2.87 -16.94 5.51
N TRP A 71 -2.48 -15.79 5.01
CA TRP A 71 -1.18 -15.17 5.24
C TRP A 71 -1.39 -13.85 5.98
N LEU A 72 -0.51 -13.60 6.95
CA LEU A 72 -0.42 -12.33 7.67
C LEU A 72 0.92 -11.71 7.36
N LYS A 73 0.91 -10.45 6.94
CA LYS A 73 2.11 -9.62 6.75
C LYS A 73 2.04 -8.42 7.67
N SER A 74 3.16 -8.11 8.31
CA SER A 74 3.30 -6.95 9.19
C SER A 74 4.10 -5.85 8.52
N ASN A 75 3.55 -4.64 8.49
CA ASN A 75 4.24 -3.44 8.03
C ASN A 75 4.63 -2.60 9.26
N ILE A 76 5.70 -3.05 9.93
CA ILE A 76 6.24 -2.44 11.14
C ILE A 76 7.73 -2.19 10.94
N LEU A 77 8.16 -0.94 11.13
CA LEU A 77 9.57 -0.59 11.16
C LEU A 77 10.06 -0.60 12.61
N CYS A 78 10.78 -1.64 13.00
CA CYS A 78 11.34 -1.83 14.32
C CYS A 78 12.65 -2.62 14.27
N PRO A 79 13.48 -2.63 15.33
CA PRO A 79 14.61 -3.52 15.43
C PRO A 79 14.18 -4.99 15.26
N LYS A 80 15.00 -5.77 14.57
CA LYS A 80 14.68 -7.18 14.29
C LYS A 80 14.35 -7.95 15.58
N ASN A 81 13.27 -8.72 15.53
CA ASN A 81 12.77 -9.53 16.65
C ASN A 81 12.38 -8.76 17.92
N SER A 82 12.18 -7.45 17.84
CA SER A 82 11.80 -6.65 19.02
C SER A 82 10.30 -6.63 19.29
N VAL A 83 9.50 -7.11 18.35
CA VAL A 83 8.07 -7.36 18.46
C VAL A 83 7.70 -8.70 17.83
N TYR A 84 6.53 -9.23 18.17
CA TYR A 84 5.93 -10.38 17.50
C TYR A 84 4.41 -10.31 17.59
N PHE A 85 3.74 -11.07 16.73
CA PHE A 85 2.29 -11.21 16.80
C PHE A 85 1.89 -12.50 17.48
N LYS A 86 0.87 -12.41 18.32
CA LYS A 86 0.15 -13.55 18.87
C LYS A 86 -1.24 -13.59 18.25
N LEU A 87 -1.53 -14.65 17.50
CA LEU A 87 -2.82 -14.92 16.90
C LEU A 87 -3.54 -15.98 17.75
N SER A 88 -4.68 -15.63 18.34
CA SER A 88 -5.45 -16.51 19.21
C SER A 88 -6.84 -16.74 18.62
N PHE A 89 -7.25 -18.00 18.58
CA PHE A 89 -8.55 -18.45 18.09
C PHE A 89 -9.45 -18.89 19.23
N PHE A 90 -10.73 -18.57 19.11
CA PHE A 90 -11.71 -18.82 20.16
C PHE A 90 -12.95 -19.51 19.60
N ASN A 91 -13.52 -20.43 20.40
CA ASN A 91 -14.80 -21.06 20.10
C ASN A 91 -15.99 -20.13 20.46
N ARG A 92 -17.22 -20.63 20.22
CA ARG A 92 -18.46 -19.91 20.54
C ARG A 92 -18.63 -19.62 22.03
N TYR A 93 -17.98 -20.39 22.90
CA TYR A 93 -18.01 -20.23 24.36
C TYR A 93 -16.95 -19.26 24.89
N GLN A 94 -16.19 -18.61 24.00
CA GLN A 94 -15.08 -17.71 24.29
C GLN A 94 -13.85 -18.38 24.92
N GLU A 95 -13.73 -19.69 24.77
CA GLU A 95 -12.55 -20.42 25.18
C GLU A 95 -11.49 -20.35 24.08
N CYS A 96 -10.24 -20.08 24.48
CA CYS A 96 -9.11 -20.11 23.54
C CYS A 96 -8.80 -21.56 23.16
N ILE A 97 -8.97 -21.89 21.87
CA ILE A 97 -8.74 -23.24 21.35
C ILE A 97 -7.32 -23.42 20.80
N GLU A 98 -6.73 -22.33 20.31
CA GLU A 98 -5.37 -22.34 19.77
C GLU A 98 -4.76 -20.95 19.83
N SER A 99 -3.43 -20.89 20.02
CA SER A 99 -2.66 -19.65 19.90
C SER A 99 -1.37 -19.88 19.13
N LEU A 100 -1.11 -19.05 18.12
CA LEU A 100 0.08 -19.09 17.30
C LEU A 100 0.95 -17.85 17.58
N ILE A 101 2.26 -18.05 17.58
CA ILE A 101 3.24 -16.97 17.66
C ILE A 101 3.85 -16.78 16.28
N LEU A 102 3.65 -15.58 15.72
CA LEU A 102 4.12 -15.21 14.40
C LEU A 102 5.27 -14.20 14.57
N ARG A 103 6.48 -14.57 14.18
CA ARG A 103 7.69 -13.75 14.35
C ARG A 103 8.24 -13.19 13.04
N ASP A 104 7.89 -13.84 11.93
CA ASP A 104 8.34 -13.42 10.61
C ASP A 104 7.45 -12.29 10.08
N VAL A 105 8.02 -11.46 9.22
CA VAL A 105 7.29 -10.36 8.55
C VAL A 105 6.07 -10.89 7.81
N ILE A 106 6.20 -12.07 7.18
CA ILE A 106 5.11 -12.82 6.57
C ILE A 106 5.01 -14.18 7.22
N SER A 107 3.83 -14.52 7.68
CA SER A 107 3.55 -15.83 8.29
C SER A 107 2.26 -16.39 7.73
N SER A 108 2.21 -17.70 7.47
CA SER A 108 0.96 -18.37 7.09
C SER A 108 0.36 -19.12 8.29
N PHE A 109 -0.97 -19.20 8.32
CA PHE A 109 -1.70 -19.93 9.35
C PHE A 109 -2.96 -20.58 8.76
N ILE A 110 -3.49 -21.56 9.46
CA ILE A 110 -4.75 -22.22 9.10
C ILE A 110 -5.74 -21.95 10.25
N CYS A 111 -6.94 -21.50 9.91
CA CYS A 111 -7.98 -21.30 10.92
C CYS A 111 -8.49 -22.62 11.46
N PRO A 112 -8.55 -22.84 12.79
CA PRO A 112 -9.13 -24.04 13.38
C PRO A 112 -10.60 -24.25 13.00
N ASP A 113 -11.04 -25.50 12.96
CA ASP A 113 -12.41 -25.87 12.57
C ASP A 113 -13.48 -25.27 13.50
N GLU A 114 -13.22 -25.32 14.81
CA GLU A 114 -14.16 -24.83 15.82
C GLU A 114 -14.08 -23.33 16.06
N MET A 115 -13.30 -22.59 15.25
CA MET A 115 -13.13 -21.15 15.42
C MET A 115 -14.45 -20.40 15.18
N SER A 116 -14.82 -19.60 16.15
CA SER A 116 -15.95 -18.65 16.06
C SER A 116 -15.47 -17.21 15.86
N PHE A 117 -14.35 -16.86 16.47
CA PHE A 117 -13.68 -15.57 16.31
C PHE A 117 -12.19 -15.67 16.65
N TYR A 118 -11.45 -14.63 16.34
CA TYR A 118 -10.01 -14.59 16.57
C TYR A 118 -9.56 -13.21 17.05
N GLN A 119 -8.34 -13.17 17.59
CA GLN A 119 -7.68 -11.98 18.08
C GLN A 119 -6.24 -11.96 17.61
N ILE A 120 -5.77 -10.82 17.17
CA ILE A 120 -4.37 -10.55 16.86
C ILE A 120 -3.84 -9.58 17.91
N SER A 121 -2.75 -9.93 18.59
CA SER A 121 -2.09 -9.07 19.57
C SER A 121 -0.67 -8.79 19.12
N LEU A 122 -0.27 -7.52 19.07
CA LEU A 122 1.11 -7.09 18.93
C LEU A 122 1.77 -7.12 20.30
N MET A 123 2.82 -7.92 20.42
CA MET A 123 3.50 -8.20 21.68
C MET A 123 4.86 -7.51 21.73
N ASN A 124 5.20 -6.92 22.87
CA ASN A 124 6.54 -6.41 23.11
C ASN A 124 7.54 -7.55 23.29
N ASN A 125 8.70 -7.46 22.62
CA ASN A 125 9.87 -8.30 22.85
C ASN A 125 11.14 -7.47 23.07
N GLY A 126 11.01 -6.35 23.78
CA GLY A 126 12.09 -5.44 24.10
C GLY A 126 12.15 -4.19 23.22
N VAL A 127 11.09 -3.90 22.44
CA VAL A 127 11.05 -2.66 21.66
C VAL A 127 10.79 -1.45 22.58
N GLN A 128 11.51 -0.36 22.33
CA GLN A 128 11.26 0.92 22.98
C GLN A 128 10.48 1.88 22.11
N SER A 129 10.65 1.77 20.79
CA SER A 129 9.91 2.55 19.81
C SER A 129 9.83 1.82 18.48
N PHE A 130 8.76 2.06 17.73
CA PHE A 130 8.58 1.53 16.39
C PHE A 130 7.59 2.40 15.60
N TYR A 131 7.63 2.27 14.28
CA TYR A 131 6.60 2.79 13.39
C TYR A 131 5.72 1.62 12.93
N PHE A 132 4.41 1.80 13.08
CA PHE A 132 3.41 0.84 12.62
C PHE A 132 2.62 1.47 11.49
N SER A 133 2.51 0.80 10.35
CA SER A 133 1.67 1.20 9.24
C SER A 133 0.42 0.32 9.16
N SER A 134 0.57 -1.00 9.08
CA SER A 134 -0.57 -1.90 8.94
C SER A 134 -0.23 -3.36 9.27
N ILE A 135 -1.30 -4.17 9.37
CA ILE A 135 -1.26 -5.61 9.20
C ILE A 135 -2.07 -5.94 7.95
N GLU A 136 -1.53 -6.77 7.08
CA GLU A 136 -2.25 -7.31 5.93
C GLU A 136 -2.64 -8.76 6.19
N ILE A 137 -3.88 -9.15 5.85
CA ILE A 137 -4.33 -10.54 5.83
C ILE A 137 -4.81 -10.86 4.43
N ALA A 138 -4.39 -12.00 3.88
CA ALA A 138 -4.82 -12.45 2.56
C ALA A 138 -5.12 -13.95 2.53
N ASP A 139 -5.97 -14.40 1.61
CA ASP A 139 -6.25 -15.80 1.33
C ASP A 139 -5.38 -16.38 0.19
N PHE A 140 -4.32 -15.68 -0.15
CA PHE A 140 -3.26 -16.07 -1.07
C PHE A 140 -1.90 -15.71 -0.48
N GLU A 141 -0.83 -16.29 -1.01
CA GLU A 141 0.52 -16.06 -0.53
C GLU A 141 0.94 -14.60 -0.73
N LEU A 142 1.25 -13.93 0.39
CA LEU A 142 1.81 -12.58 0.39
C LEU A 142 3.32 -12.68 0.19
N LYS A 143 3.87 -11.84 -0.66
CA LYS A 143 5.32 -11.75 -0.86
C LYS A 143 5.90 -10.66 0.04
N GLU A 144 7.10 -10.88 0.51
CA GLU A 144 7.86 -9.85 1.19
C GLU A 144 8.26 -8.80 0.16
N SER A 145 7.51 -7.70 0.12
CA SER A 145 8.03 -6.48 -0.48
C SER A 145 8.75 -5.76 0.63
N MET A 146 10.07 -5.71 0.57
CA MET A 146 10.88 -5.00 1.57
C MET A 146 10.58 -3.51 1.61
N LEU A 147 9.83 -2.99 0.65
CA LEU A 147 9.76 -1.59 0.28
C LEU A 147 8.34 -1.00 0.24
N GLY A 148 7.34 -1.68 0.78
CA GLY A 148 5.97 -1.15 0.77
C GLY A 148 5.30 -1.09 -0.62
N TYR A 149 5.89 -1.73 -1.63
CA TYR A 149 5.31 -1.90 -2.95
C TYR A 149 5.34 -3.36 -3.40
N SER A 150 4.53 -3.69 -4.39
CA SER A 150 4.52 -4.99 -5.05
C SER A 150 4.53 -4.82 -6.57
N ILE A 151 5.24 -5.69 -7.26
CA ILE A 151 5.28 -5.74 -8.73
C ILE A 151 4.52 -6.99 -9.16
N SER A 152 3.52 -6.85 -10.01
CA SER A 152 2.75 -7.98 -10.53
C SER A 152 3.58 -8.86 -11.47
N GLU A 153 3.09 -10.08 -11.72
CA GLU A 153 3.53 -10.82 -12.91
C GLU A 153 3.14 -10.06 -14.18
N ILE A 154 3.79 -10.40 -15.30
CA ILE A 154 3.49 -9.77 -16.59
C ILE A 154 2.12 -10.27 -17.05
N TYR A 155 1.21 -9.35 -17.27
CA TYR A 155 -0.10 -9.61 -17.84
C TYR A 155 -0.01 -9.53 -19.37
N GLN A 156 -0.57 -10.53 -20.08
CA GLN A 156 -0.49 -10.64 -21.54
C GLN A 156 0.94 -10.49 -22.07
N ASP A 157 1.83 -11.41 -21.63
CA ASP A 157 3.22 -11.43 -22.04
C ASP A 157 3.35 -11.42 -23.58
N SER A 158 4.02 -10.41 -24.09
CA SER A 158 4.28 -10.20 -25.50
C SER A 158 5.68 -9.60 -25.69
N PRO A 159 6.70 -10.45 -25.84
CA PRO A 159 8.10 -9.98 -25.90
C PRO A 159 8.40 -8.99 -27.03
N SER A 160 7.57 -8.97 -28.08
CA SER A 160 7.71 -8.02 -29.22
C SER A 160 7.13 -6.64 -28.95
N ASP A 161 6.26 -6.52 -27.93
CA ASP A 161 5.63 -5.26 -27.59
C ASP A 161 6.44 -4.52 -26.49
N PRO A 162 6.31 -3.20 -26.38
CA PRO A 162 6.91 -2.45 -25.27
C PRO A 162 6.50 -3.01 -23.91
N LEU A 163 7.41 -3.01 -22.95
CA LEU A 163 7.04 -3.27 -21.56
C LEU A 163 6.25 -2.09 -21.01
N THR A 164 5.01 -2.33 -20.67
CA THR A 164 4.13 -1.32 -20.07
C THR A 164 4.14 -1.45 -18.54
N ILE A 165 4.54 -0.41 -17.85
CA ILE A 165 4.56 -0.36 -16.38
C ILE A 165 3.50 0.64 -15.92
N ILE A 166 2.48 0.14 -15.22
CA ILE A 166 1.41 0.96 -14.64
C ILE A 166 1.69 1.16 -13.15
N PHE A 167 1.89 2.40 -12.74
CA PHE A 167 1.95 2.74 -11.32
C PHE A 167 0.54 2.88 -10.77
N SER A 168 0.20 2.10 -9.75
CA SER A 168 -1.04 2.29 -9.03
C SER A 168 -1.05 3.62 -8.30
N GLU A 169 -2.17 4.33 -8.38
CA GLU A 169 -2.37 5.49 -7.53
C GLU A 169 -2.56 5.00 -6.09
N PRO A 170 -1.71 5.45 -5.15
CA PRO A 170 -1.89 5.08 -3.74
C PRO A 170 -3.18 5.71 -3.22
N ILE A 171 -3.95 4.93 -2.49
CA ILE A 171 -5.18 5.39 -1.84
C ILE A 171 -5.01 5.22 -0.34
N PRO A 172 -5.38 6.22 0.48
CA PRO A 172 -5.39 6.08 1.91
C PRO A 172 -6.17 4.84 2.33
N ARG A 173 -5.50 3.92 3.06
CA ARG A 173 -6.09 2.74 3.68
C ARG A 173 -6.49 1.59 2.77
N GLU A 174 -6.14 1.64 1.48
CA GLU A 174 -6.49 0.55 0.55
C GLU A 174 -5.33 0.21 -0.38
N VAL A 175 -5.08 -1.07 -0.59
CA VAL A 175 -4.27 -1.53 -1.71
C VAL A 175 -5.17 -1.56 -2.94
N VAL A 176 -4.85 -0.74 -3.91
CA VAL A 176 -5.62 -0.67 -5.15
C VAL A 176 -5.24 -1.83 -6.05
N HIS A 177 -6.19 -2.73 -6.28
CA HIS A 177 -6.09 -3.73 -7.33
C HIS A 177 -6.80 -3.21 -8.57
N ILE A 178 -6.06 -3.06 -9.66
CA ILE A 178 -6.65 -2.73 -10.96
C ILE A 178 -7.36 -4.00 -11.48
N PRO A 179 -8.69 -3.99 -11.70
CA PRO A 179 -9.38 -5.14 -12.24
C PRO A 179 -8.85 -5.50 -13.64
N GLU A 180 -8.76 -6.79 -13.96
CA GLU A 180 -8.22 -7.29 -15.23
C GLU A 180 -8.90 -6.68 -16.46
N GLU A 181 -10.18 -6.35 -16.37
CA GLU A 181 -10.93 -5.72 -17.46
C GLU A 181 -10.31 -4.40 -17.92
N TYR A 182 -9.63 -3.66 -17.02
CA TYR A 182 -8.93 -2.41 -17.34
C TYR A 182 -7.51 -2.64 -17.86
N LEU A 183 -6.97 -3.85 -17.69
CA LEU A 183 -5.66 -4.25 -18.20
C LEU A 183 -5.76 -4.89 -19.59
N LYS A 184 -6.93 -5.44 -19.97
CA LYS A 184 -7.14 -6.12 -21.26
C LYS A 184 -6.69 -5.35 -22.51
N PRO A 185 -6.83 -4.01 -22.56
CA PRO A 185 -6.39 -3.25 -23.75
C PRO A 185 -4.87 -3.16 -23.90
N PHE A 186 -4.13 -3.47 -22.87
CA PHE A 186 -2.68 -3.36 -22.85
C PHE A 186 -2.02 -4.73 -23.00
N LYS A 187 -0.85 -4.76 -23.62
CA LYS A 187 -0.01 -5.94 -23.70
C LYS A 187 1.26 -5.75 -22.92
N ASN A 188 1.83 -6.86 -22.48
CA ASN A 188 3.11 -6.89 -21.76
C ASN A 188 3.13 -5.94 -20.55
N VAL A 189 2.13 -6.07 -19.67
CA VAL A 189 1.87 -5.13 -18.58
C VAL A 189 2.36 -5.67 -17.25
N GLN A 190 3.06 -4.84 -16.50
CA GLN A 190 3.30 -5.00 -15.07
C GLN A 190 2.64 -3.86 -14.29
N VAL A 191 1.94 -4.20 -13.23
CA VAL A 191 1.35 -3.23 -12.31
C VAL A 191 2.22 -3.14 -11.08
N ILE A 192 2.59 -1.93 -10.72
CA ILE A 192 3.28 -1.63 -9.47
C ILE A 192 2.30 -0.99 -8.52
N SER A 193 2.01 -1.68 -7.42
CA SER A 193 1.06 -1.24 -6.40
C SER A 193 1.80 -0.87 -5.12
N SER A 194 1.43 0.23 -4.51
CA SER A 194 1.88 0.60 -3.18
C SER A 194 0.90 0.09 -2.12
N SER A 195 1.43 -0.49 -1.05
CA SER A 195 0.68 -0.79 0.16
C SER A 195 0.70 0.36 1.17
N LEU A 196 1.57 1.35 0.96
CA LEU A 196 1.71 2.53 1.78
C LEU A 196 1.17 3.74 1.04
N ASN A 197 0.43 4.57 1.75
CA ASN A 197 -0.08 5.82 1.21
C ASN A 197 0.95 6.94 1.36
N GLU A 198 2.14 6.72 0.82
CA GLU A 198 3.24 7.66 0.89
C GLU A 198 3.56 8.21 -0.49
N ALA A 199 3.41 9.52 -0.66
CA ALA A 199 3.60 10.19 -1.95
C ALA A 199 5.00 10.01 -2.53
N HIS A 200 6.00 9.78 -1.68
CA HIS A 200 7.40 9.67 -2.07
C HIS A 200 7.86 8.24 -2.38
N LEU A 201 7.07 7.23 -2.07
CA LEU A 201 7.47 5.83 -2.17
C LEU A 201 8.09 5.48 -3.52
N TYR A 202 7.46 5.89 -4.61
CA TYR A 202 7.97 5.62 -5.96
C TYR A 202 9.26 6.40 -6.30
N LEU A 203 9.70 7.32 -5.44
CA LEU A 203 10.91 8.13 -5.64
C LEU A 203 12.04 7.81 -4.64
N GLU A 204 11.86 6.78 -3.81
CA GLU A 204 12.89 6.30 -2.89
C GLU A 204 14.04 5.61 -3.62
N GLU A 205 15.25 5.65 -3.06
CA GLU A 205 16.45 5.12 -3.71
C GLU A 205 16.34 3.63 -4.01
N GLU A 206 15.80 2.86 -3.08
CA GLU A 206 15.63 1.41 -3.24
C GLU A 206 14.64 1.07 -4.35
N PHE A 207 13.56 1.87 -4.49
CA PHE A 207 12.63 1.72 -5.60
C PHE A 207 13.27 2.12 -6.94
N LYS A 208 14.13 3.12 -6.95
CA LYS A 208 14.90 3.51 -8.16
C LYS A 208 15.82 2.41 -8.63
N GLU A 209 16.47 1.69 -7.71
CA GLU A 209 17.30 0.54 -8.04
C GLU A 209 16.49 -0.58 -8.71
N GLU A 210 15.29 -0.88 -8.18
CA GLU A 210 14.39 -1.87 -8.77
C GLU A 210 13.93 -1.44 -10.18
N MET A 211 13.57 -0.18 -10.36
CA MET A 211 13.19 0.36 -11.66
C MET A 211 14.36 0.32 -12.67
N ALA A 212 15.60 0.56 -12.22
CA ALA A 212 16.78 0.43 -13.05
C ALA A 212 17.03 -1.02 -13.48
N ASN A 213 16.76 -1.99 -12.60
CA ASN A 213 16.83 -3.42 -12.89
C ASN A 213 15.80 -3.82 -13.96
N LEU A 214 14.53 -3.38 -13.78
CA LEU A 214 13.47 -3.62 -14.76
C LEU A 214 13.80 -3.00 -16.12
N TYR A 215 14.32 -1.77 -16.12
CA TYR A 215 14.76 -1.11 -17.35
C TYR A 215 15.87 -1.89 -18.06
N SER A 216 16.90 -2.30 -17.31
CA SER A 216 18.03 -3.06 -17.86
C SER A 216 17.58 -4.39 -18.47
N LYS A 217 16.64 -5.08 -17.80
CA LYS A 217 16.03 -6.32 -18.31
C LYS A 217 15.25 -6.08 -19.61
N ALA A 218 14.42 -5.05 -19.67
CA ALA A 218 13.68 -4.70 -20.88
C ALA A 218 14.62 -4.36 -22.04
N GLN A 219 15.69 -3.58 -21.78
CA GLN A 219 16.69 -3.23 -22.78
C GLN A 219 17.43 -4.46 -23.31
N SER A 220 17.78 -5.42 -22.45
CA SER A 220 18.41 -6.68 -22.88
C SER A 220 17.52 -7.51 -23.80
N ASN A 221 16.21 -7.36 -23.68
CA ASN A 221 15.21 -7.98 -24.55
C ASN A 221 14.90 -7.14 -25.81
N GLY A 222 15.55 -5.98 -25.99
CA GLY A 222 15.28 -5.06 -27.10
C GLY A 222 13.95 -4.31 -26.98
N GLN A 223 13.35 -4.27 -25.80
CA GLN A 223 12.05 -3.63 -25.56
C GLN A 223 12.21 -2.17 -25.14
N SER A 224 11.33 -1.30 -25.61
CA SER A 224 11.12 0.03 -25.03
C SER A 224 10.18 -0.07 -23.83
N ILE A 225 10.17 0.96 -22.99
CA ILE A 225 9.30 1.01 -21.81
C ILE A 225 8.31 2.16 -21.91
N ILE A 226 7.06 1.87 -21.54
CA ILE A 226 6.00 2.85 -21.40
C ILE A 226 5.58 2.87 -19.92
N PHE A 227 5.78 4.01 -19.27
CA PHE A 227 5.30 4.23 -17.92
C PHE A 227 3.93 4.90 -17.95
N ILE A 228 2.98 4.35 -17.20
CA ILE A 228 1.61 4.88 -17.15
C ILE A 228 1.28 5.31 -15.72
N GLY A 229 0.77 6.54 -15.61
CA GLY A 229 0.14 7.07 -14.41
C GLY A 229 -1.30 7.48 -14.70
N TYR A 230 -2.18 7.33 -13.70
CA TYR A 230 -3.60 7.67 -13.83
C TYR A 230 -4.13 8.50 -12.66
N GLY A 231 -3.24 9.04 -11.87
CA GLY A 231 -3.55 9.90 -10.74
C GLY A 231 -2.35 10.73 -10.27
N PRO A 232 -2.50 11.59 -9.24
CA PRO A 232 -1.48 12.54 -8.85
C PRO A 232 -0.09 11.96 -8.61
N ILE A 233 0.01 10.88 -7.85
CA ILE A 233 1.29 10.28 -7.49
C ILE A 233 1.82 9.37 -8.60
N SER A 234 0.95 8.55 -9.18
CA SER A 234 1.32 7.66 -10.29
C SER A 234 1.77 8.44 -11.52
N ASN A 235 1.19 9.60 -11.80
CA ASN A 235 1.64 10.50 -12.87
C ASN A 235 3.06 11.03 -12.62
N VAL A 236 3.36 11.42 -11.37
CA VAL A 236 4.71 11.87 -10.98
C VAL A 236 5.71 10.74 -11.17
N ALA A 237 5.40 9.54 -10.71
CA ALA A 237 6.25 8.38 -10.88
C ALA A 237 6.52 8.07 -12.35
N ALA A 238 5.47 7.98 -13.16
CA ALA A 238 5.59 7.72 -14.60
C ALA A 238 6.48 8.74 -15.31
N ALA A 239 6.23 10.03 -15.06
CA ALA A 239 7.01 11.11 -15.67
C ALA A 239 8.47 11.10 -15.19
N TYR A 240 8.70 10.86 -13.88
CA TYR A 240 10.04 10.79 -13.33
C TYR A 240 10.89 9.72 -14.03
N TYR A 241 10.38 8.48 -14.12
CA TYR A 241 11.14 7.38 -14.72
C TYR A 241 11.30 7.52 -16.23
N ALA A 242 10.33 8.06 -16.95
CA ALA A 242 10.50 8.36 -18.37
C ALA A 242 11.63 9.35 -18.63
N LEU A 243 11.87 10.29 -17.72
CA LEU A 243 12.97 11.24 -17.85
C LEU A 243 14.33 10.65 -17.49
N GLN A 244 14.36 9.69 -16.55
CA GLN A 244 15.59 9.02 -16.16
C GLN A 244 16.11 8.05 -17.23
N PHE A 245 15.22 7.39 -17.98
CA PHE A 245 15.59 6.34 -18.93
C PHE A 245 15.52 6.81 -20.39
N PRO A 246 16.60 6.61 -21.19
CA PRO A 246 16.69 7.16 -22.57
C PRO A 246 15.53 6.77 -23.49
N ASN A 247 15.18 5.49 -23.53
CA ASN A 247 14.19 4.90 -24.47
C ASN A 247 12.84 4.68 -23.82
N ALA A 248 12.51 5.47 -22.79
CA ALA A 248 11.24 5.38 -22.10
C ALA A 248 10.37 6.61 -22.40
N ILE A 249 9.06 6.41 -22.40
CA ILE A 249 8.04 7.46 -22.45
C ILE A 249 7.09 7.32 -21.28
N ALA A 250 6.47 8.42 -20.87
CA ALA A 250 5.37 8.41 -19.91
C ALA A 250 4.07 8.75 -20.60
N GLU A 251 3.00 8.13 -20.13
CA GLU A 251 1.64 8.48 -20.45
C GLU A 251 0.89 8.74 -19.15
N VAL A 252 0.38 9.95 -18.98
CA VAL A 252 -0.18 10.44 -17.72
C VAL A 252 -1.60 10.95 -17.94
N SER A 253 -2.46 10.85 -16.94
CA SER A 253 -3.83 11.36 -17.03
C SER A 253 -3.86 12.88 -17.17
N GLY A 254 -4.99 13.40 -17.63
CA GLY A 254 -5.19 14.84 -17.91
C GLY A 254 -5.06 15.77 -16.70
N GLU A 255 -4.82 15.19 -15.52
CA GLU A 255 -4.55 15.94 -14.28
C GLU A 255 -3.12 16.46 -14.16
N TRP A 256 -2.26 16.16 -15.11
CA TRP A 256 -0.94 16.75 -15.20
C TRP A 256 -1.07 18.24 -15.54
N LEU A 257 -1.52 19.01 -14.55
CA LEU A 257 -1.76 20.43 -14.65
C LEU A 257 -0.52 21.25 -14.21
N ALA A 258 -0.64 22.56 -14.22
CA ALA A 258 0.39 23.44 -13.70
C ALA A 258 0.85 23.02 -12.29
N VAL A 259 2.14 23.08 -12.05
CA VAL A 259 2.83 22.61 -10.84
C VAL A 259 2.14 23.05 -9.54
N ASP A 260 1.66 24.29 -9.49
CA ASP A 260 1.02 24.86 -8.30
C ASP A 260 -0.25 24.14 -7.89
N LYS A 261 -1.14 23.82 -8.85
CA LYS A 261 -2.38 23.07 -8.57
C LYS A 261 -2.11 21.63 -8.21
N TYR A 262 -1.06 21.07 -8.77
CA TYR A 262 -0.64 19.72 -8.48
C TYR A 262 -0.10 19.59 -7.06
N GLN A 263 0.63 20.62 -6.61
CA GLN A 263 1.12 20.76 -5.26
C GLN A 263 -0.03 20.73 -4.25
N ASP A 264 -1.07 21.57 -4.48
CA ASP A 264 -2.24 21.64 -3.60
C ASP A 264 -2.94 20.27 -3.44
N ILE A 265 -3.03 19.49 -4.53
CA ILE A 265 -3.60 18.16 -4.51
C ILE A 265 -2.76 17.22 -3.64
N ILE A 266 -1.44 17.23 -3.82
CA ILE A 266 -0.53 16.38 -3.03
C ILE A 266 -0.58 16.82 -1.56
N ASP A 267 -0.50 18.08 -1.25
CA ASP A 267 -0.51 18.61 0.12
C ASP A 267 -1.83 18.30 0.85
N THR A 268 -2.93 18.22 0.11
CA THR A 268 -4.25 17.90 0.68
C THR A 268 -4.43 16.42 1.00
N TYR A 269 -3.87 15.53 0.17
CA TYR A 269 -4.17 14.09 0.25
C TYR A 269 -3.03 13.24 0.78
N TYR A 270 -1.79 13.71 0.71
CA TYR A 270 -0.58 12.93 1.03
C TYR A 270 0.27 13.69 2.05
N LEU A 271 0.12 13.32 3.31
CA LEU A 271 0.73 14.06 4.44
C LEU A 271 2.22 13.80 4.67
N SER A 272 2.82 12.82 3.98
CA SER A 272 4.24 12.48 4.17
C SER A 272 5.03 12.47 2.87
N GLY A 273 6.34 12.71 2.96
CA GLY A 273 7.28 12.60 1.85
C GLY A 273 7.20 13.67 0.77
N LEU A 274 6.44 14.72 1.01
CA LEU A 274 6.21 15.80 0.05
C LEU A 274 7.48 16.52 -0.40
N GLY A 275 8.50 16.59 0.45
CA GLY A 275 9.73 17.29 0.16
C GLY A 275 10.46 16.81 -1.09
N ILE A 276 10.50 15.49 -1.33
CA ILE A 276 11.14 14.89 -2.51
C ILE A 276 10.32 15.17 -3.76
N VAL A 277 9.02 14.95 -3.69
CA VAL A 277 8.10 15.19 -4.80
C VAL A 277 8.10 16.66 -5.20
N ASN A 278 8.01 17.56 -4.23
CA ASN A 278 8.02 19.00 -4.44
C ASN A 278 9.33 19.50 -5.02
N LYS A 279 10.46 18.99 -4.53
CA LYS A 279 11.78 19.33 -5.08
C LYS A 279 11.89 18.91 -6.54
N TRP A 280 11.33 17.77 -6.89
CA TRP A 280 11.36 17.29 -8.26
C TRP A 280 10.41 18.09 -9.16
N LEU A 281 9.16 18.34 -8.73
CA LEU A 281 8.16 19.12 -9.48
C LEU A 281 8.64 20.56 -9.77
N LYS A 282 9.30 21.21 -8.83
CA LYS A 282 9.88 22.56 -9.03
C LYS A 282 10.92 22.61 -10.15
N ASN A 283 11.57 21.51 -10.45
CA ASN A 283 12.56 21.43 -11.53
C ASN A 283 11.93 21.20 -12.91
N ILE A 284 10.63 20.92 -12.99
CA ILE A 284 9.90 20.72 -14.24
C ILE A 284 9.16 22.01 -14.55
N GLN A 285 9.79 22.86 -15.36
CA GLN A 285 9.15 24.13 -15.79
C GLN A 285 8.16 23.93 -16.95
N ASN A 286 8.34 22.89 -17.77
CA ASN A 286 7.50 22.58 -18.93
C ASN A 286 7.27 21.06 -19.01
N ILE A 287 6.13 20.66 -19.57
CA ILE A 287 5.85 19.23 -19.84
C ILE A 287 6.91 18.69 -20.81
N PRO A 288 7.73 17.72 -20.38
CA PRO A 288 8.79 17.18 -21.24
C PRO A 288 8.19 16.46 -22.46
N LYS A 289 8.89 16.50 -23.61
CA LYS A 289 8.43 15.82 -24.84
C LYS A 289 8.19 14.29 -24.68
N LYS A 290 8.81 13.69 -23.69
CA LYS A 290 8.64 12.26 -23.37
C LYS A 290 7.36 11.96 -22.57
N VAL A 291 6.65 12.98 -22.09
CA VAL A 291 5.42 12.84 -21.32
C VAL A 291 4.24 13.19 -22.20
N LYS A 292 3.39 12.22 -22.48
CA LYS A 292 2.15 12.38 -23.22
C LYS A 292 0.99 12.43 -22.23
N ILE A 293 0.05 13.34 -22.47
CA ILE A 293 -1.16 13.47 -21.63
C ILE A 293 -2.33 12.81 -22.40
N TYR A 294 -3.03 11.91 -21.74
CA TYR A 294 -4.29 11.35 -22.23
C TYR A 294 -5.49 11.87 -21.42
N GLY A 295 -6.69 11.80 -22.00
CA GLY A 295 -7.92 12.23 -21.32
C GLY A 295 -7.99 13.75 -21.06
N GLN A 296 -7.51 14.57 -21.98
CA GLN A 296 -7.53 16.04 -21.84
C GLN A 296 -8.95 16.56 -21.66
N ASN A 297 -9.13 17.53 -20.72
CA ASN A 297 -10.33 18.34 -20.44
C ASN A 297 -11.20 17.96 -19.24
N ARG A 298 -10.70 17.23 -18.24
CA ARG A 298 -11.44 17.09 -16.98
C ARG A 298 -10.82 17.92 -15.87
N VAL A 299 -11.54 18.95 -15.44
CA VAL A 299 -11.25 19.64 -14.19
C VAL A 299 -11.81 18.80 -13.05
N ILE A 300 -10.94 18.31 -12.18
CA ILE A 300 -11.36 17.62 -10.95
C ILE A 300 -11.71 18.70 -9.94
N SER A 301 -12.96 18.72 -9.48
CA SER A 301 -13.33 19.53 -8.32
C SER A 301 -12.83 18.86 -7.05
N SER A 302 -12.37 19.68 -6.10
CA SER A 302 -11.83 19.21 -4.81
C SER A 302 -12.78 18.31 -4.01
N ASP A 303 -14.09 18.52 -4.14
CA ASP A 303 -15.10 17.83 -3.34
C ASP A 303 -15.35 16.38 -3.72
N ASP A 304 -14.87 15.97 -4.91
CA ASP A 304 -15.14 14.67 -5.50
C ASP A 304 -13.95 13.66 -5.40
N ILE A 305 -12.82 14.11 -4.88
CA ILE A 305 -11.55 13.39 -5.04
C ILE A 305 -11.53 12.05 -4.29
N PHE A 306 -12.08 11.98 -3.07
CA PHE A 306 -12.05 10.74 -2.28
C PHE A 306 -12.82 9.58 -2.93
N TRP A 307 -13.97 9.86 -3.52
CA TRP A 307 -14.75 8.86 -4.27
C TRP A 307 -14.12 8.52 -5.62
N LYS A 308 -13.49 9.50 -6.26
CA LYS A 308 -12.81 9.32 -7.55
C LYS A 308 -11.50 8.56 -7.41
N LEU A 309 -10.78 8.68 -6.31
CA LEU A 309 -9.52 7.95 -6.08
C LEU A 309 -9.71 6.42 -6.15
N ARG A 310 -10.76 5.88 -5.52
CA ARG A 310 -11.04 4.43 -5.50
C ARG A 310 -11.24 3.81 -6.88
N HIS A 311 -11.74 4.57 -7.83
CA HIS A 311 -12.07 4.10 -9.17
C HIS A 311 -11.24 4.79 -10.25
N ARG A 312 -10.13 5.40 -9.89
CA ARG A 312 -9.29 6.13 -10.81
C ARG A 312 -8.67 5.28 -11.90
N TYR A 313 -8.46 4.01 -11.66
CA TYR A 313 -8.05 3.08 -12.70
C TYR A 313 -8.99 3.10 -13.93
N LYS A 314 -10.22 3.60 -13.81
CA LYS A 314 -11.11 3.83 -14.95
C LYS A 314 -10.56 4.84 -15.95
N GLU A 315 -9.66 5.73 -15.51
CA GLU A 315 -8.97 6.66 -16.40
C GLU A 315 -8.12 5.92 -17.45
N LEU A 316 -7.68 4.69 -17.17
CA LEU A 316 -6.96 3.85 -18.12
C LEU A 316 -7.77 3.55 -19.39
N LEU A 317 -9.11 3.55 -19.32
CA LEU A 317 -9.97 3.35 -20.50
C LEU A 317 -9.82 4.49 -21.53
N TYR A 318 -9.63 5.72 -21.05
CA TYR A 318 -9.50 6.89 -21.95
C TYR A 318 -8.20 6.90 -22.74
N LYS A 319 -7.19 6.14 -22.32
CA LYS A 319 -5.98 5.93 -23.08
C LYS A 319 -6.21 5.07 -24.33
N VAL A 320 -7.15 4.14 -24.24
CA VAL A 320 -7.46 3.21 -25.34
C VAL A 320 -8.22 3.89 -26.45
N GLU A 321 -8.96 4.96 -26.13
CA GLU A 321 -9.77 5.73 -27.08
C GLU A 321 -8.98 6.88 -27.74
N SER A 322 -7.75 7.15 -27.29
CA SER A 322 -6.87 8.22 -27.78
C SER A 322 -5.72 7.67 -28.64
#